data_f200a8d9645e78eff517f320da8bcb6d
#
_entry.id   f200a8d9645e78eff517f320da8bcb6d
#
_cell.length_a   1.000
_cell.length_b   1.000
_cell.length_c   1.000
_cell.angle_alpha   90.00
_cell.angle_beta   90.00
_cell.angle_gamma   90.00
#
_symmetry.space_group_name_H-M   'P 1'
#
loop_
_entity.id
_entity.type
_entity.pdbx_description
1 polymer ?
#
loop_
_entity_poly.entity_id
_entity_poly.type
_entity_poly.pdbx_seq_one_letter_code
_entity_poly.pdbx_strand_id
1 'polypeptide(L)'
;MYKLDYHKKVIKFLAKQDLKFREKVLDIFEEIALNPYNSNYDIKPYKSSQNNHYRLRIGKYRFIYKIDSDEIIIYVSDADSRGDIYK
;
A
#
# COMPACT_ATOMS: atom_id res chain seq x y z
N MET A 1 7.12 -5.75 -14.28
CA MET A 1 6.69 -4.72 -13.34
C MET A 1 5.18 -4.82 -13.14
N TYR A 2 4.73 -4.82 -11.90
CA TYR A 2 3.31 -4.84 -11.61
C TYR A 2 2.71 -3.47 -11.86
N LYS A 3 1.45 -3.46 -12.31
CA LYS A 3 0.70 -2.23 -12.45
C LYS A 3 0.18 -1.79 -11.08
N LEU A 4 0.22 -0.49 -10.80
CA LEU A 4 -0.31 0.05 -9.54
C LEU A 4 -1.70 0.61 -9.76
N ASP A 5 -2.60 0.29 -8.85
CA ASP A 5 -3.96 0.80 -8.87
C ASP A 5 -4.32 1.25 -7.45
N TYR A 6 -4.88 2.44 -7.30
CA TYR A 6 -5.20 3.00 -6.00
C TYR A 6 -6.69 3.20 -5.85
N HIS A 7 -7.22 2.73 -4.72
CA HIS A 7 -8.62 3.00 -4.40
C HIS A 7 -8.83 4.51 -4.22
N LYS A 8 -10.01 4.96 -4.58
CA LYS A 8 -10.38 6.37 -4.48
C LYS A 8 -10.08 6.97 -3.12
N LYS A 9 -10.35 6.23 -2.04
CA LYS A 9 -10.11 6.76 -0.70
C LYS A 9 -8.63 6.90 -0.37
N VAL A 10 -7.77 6.09 -0.96
CA VAL A 10 -6.33 6.23 -0.80
C VAL A 10 -5.86 7.49 -1.52
N ILE A 11 -6.38 7.73 -2.71
CA ILE A 11 -6.06 8.94 -3.45
C ILE A 11 -6.47 10.18 -2.65
N LYS A 12 -7.66 10.15 -2.05
CA LYS A 12 -8.13 11.26 -1.22
C LYS A 12 -7.27 11.45 0.03
N PHE A 13 -6.84 10.35 0.64
CA PHE A 13 -5.96 10.41 1.79
C PHE A 13 -4.64 11.07 1.42
N LEU A 14 -4.03 10.66 0.32
CA LEU A 14 -2.76 11.21 -0.13
C LEU A 14 -2.87 12.67 -0.52
N ALA A 15 -4.01 13.07 -1.08
CA ALA A 15 -4.22 14.47 -1.48
C ALA A 15 -4.22 15.42 -0.29
N LYS A 16 -4.49 14.91 0.91
CA LYS A 16 -4.48 15.72 2.13
C LYS A 16 -3.11 15.80 2.79
N GLN A 17 -2.14 15.04 2.30
CA GLN A 17 -0.80 15.03 2.85
C GLN A 17 0.08 16.03 2.13
N ASP A 18 1.21 16.40 2.75
CA ASP A 18 2.13 17.29 2.07
C ASP A 18 2.78 16.58 0.89
N LEU A 19 3.35 17.37 -0.01
CA LEU A 19 3.90 16.87 -1.26
C LEU A 19 5.04 15.86 -1.02
N LYS A 20 5.92 16.14 -0.06
CA LYS A 20 7.04 15.26 0.23
C LYS A 20 6.58 13.89 0.66
N PHE A 21 5.60 13.83 1.56
CA PHE A 21 5.09 12.55 2.03
C PHE A 21 4.40 11.79 0.91
N ARG A 22 3.62 12.51 0.11
CA ARG A 22 2.91 11.91 -1.00
C ARG A 22 3.87 11.27 -2.01
N GLU A 23 4.94 11.99 -2.36
CA GLU A 23 5.93 11.47 -3.29
C GLU A 23 6.66 10.27 -2.70
N LYS A 24 6.95 10.31 -1.39
CA LYS A 24 7.60 9.19 -0.72
C LYS A 24 6.75 7.93 -0.83
N VAL A 25 5.45 8.04 -0.56
CA VAL A 25 4.54 6.90 -0.63
C VAL A 25 4.49 6.33 -2.05
N LEU A 26 4.34 7.20 -3.03
CA LEU A 26 4.27 6.75 -4.42
C LEU A 26 5.55 6.06 -4.86
N ASP A 27 6.71 6.60 -4.46
CA ASP A 27 7.99 6.00 -4.79
C ASP A 27 8.14 4.61 -4.17
N ILE A 28 7.69 4.46 -2.91
CA ILE A 28 7.77 3.16 -2.24
C ILE A 28 6.90 2.14 -2.96
N PHE A 29 5.68 2.52 -3.35
CA PHE A 29 4.82 1.59 -4.08
C PHE A 29 5.37 1.26 -5.46
N GLU A 30 6.08 2.20 -6.11
CA GLU A 30 6.73 1.88 -7.37
C GLU A 30 7.84 0.83 -7.18
N GLU A 31 8.60 0.93 -6.09
CA GLU A 31 9.59 -0.10 -5.79
C GLU A 31 8.93 -1.44 -5.50
N ILE A 32 7.81 -1.43 -4.77
CA ILE A 32 7.06 -2.65 -4.51
C ILE A 32 6.55 -3.25 -5.83
N ALA A 33 6.12 -2.41 -6.76
CA ALA A 33 5.63 -2.88 -8.05
C ALA A 33 6.74 -3.55 -8.87
N LEU A 34 7.98 -3.11 -8.68
CA LEU A 34 9.12 -3.75 -9.35
C LEU A 34 9.43 -5.10 -8.73
N ASN A 35 9.29 -5.24 -7.42
CA ASN A 35 9.62 -6.48 -6.73
C ASN A 35 8.74 -6.65 -5.49
N PRO A 36 7.51 -7.16 -5.66
CA PRO A 36 6.52 -7.19 -4.59
C PRO A 36 6.89 -8.04 -3.38
N TYR A 37 7.76 -9.02 -3.56
CA TYR A 37 8.06 -9.99 -2.51
C TYR A 37 9.44 -9.79 -1.89
N ASN A 38 10.19 -8.81 -2.32
CA ASN A 38 11.52 -8.54 -1.81
C ASN A 38 11.61 -7.05 -1.46
N SER A 39 11.24 -6.73 -0.23
CA SER A 39 11.09 -5.35 0.19
C SER A 39 11.97 -5.03 1.38
N ASN A 40 12.52 -3.83 1.39
CA ASN A 40 13.27 -3.29 2.53
C ASN A 40 12.36 -2.48 3.46
N TYR A 41 11.06 -2.56 3.25
CA TYR A 41 10.09 -1.76 4.00
C TYR A 41 9.38 -2.61 5.03
N ASP A 42 8.70 -1.96 5.96
CA ASP A 42 7.94 -2.64 7.02
C ASP A 42 6.64 -3.18 6.42
N ILE A 43 6.71 -4.36 5.86
CA ILE A 43 5.59 -5.02 5.20
C ILE A 43 5.33 -6.35 5.88
N LYS A 44 4.05 -6.58 6.22
CA LYS A 44 3.62 -7.84 6.82
C LYS A 44 2.32 -8.29 6.18
N PRO A 45 2.07 -9.62 6.18
CA PRO A 45 0.78 -10.12 5.73
C PRO A 45 -0.33 -9.49 6.56
N TYR A 46 -1.39 -9.07 5.91
CA TYR A 46 -2.55 -8.51 6.57
C TYR A 46 -3.60 -9.59 6.68
N LYS A 47 -3.99 -9.90 7.92
CA LYS A 47 -4.99 -10.95 8.16
C LYS A 47 -6.36 -10.45 7.78
N SER A 48 -6.92 -11.05 6.75
CA SER A 48 -8.27 -10.78 6.30
C SER A 48 -8.87 -12.09 5.81
N SER A 49 -10.11 -12.04 5.37
CA SER A 49 -10.76 -13.24 4.83
C SER A 49 -10.18 -13.65 3.48
N GLN A 50 -9.34 -12.82 2.88
CA GLN A 50 -8.73 -13.10 1.59
C GLN A 50 -7.22 -13.17 1.70
N ASN A 51 -6.61 -13.93 0.80
CA ASN A 51 -5.17 -14.06 0.71
C ASN A 51 -4.58 -12.89 -0.08
N ASN A 52 -3.25 -12.78 -0.02
CA ASN A 52 -2.49 -11.81 -0.82
C ASN A 52 -2.68 -10.36 -0.43
N HIS A 53 -3.15 -10.12 0.80
CA HIS A 53 -3.24 -8.77 1.35
C HIS A 53 -2.07 -8.51 2.28
N TYR A 54 -1.53 -7.30 2.22
CA TYR A 54 -0.34 -6.91 2.96
C TYR A 54 -0.54 -5.54 3.58
N ARG A 55 0.15 -5.32 4.70
CA ARG A 55 0.20 -4.03 5.37
C ARG A 55 1.58 -3.43 5.19
N LEU A 56 1.64 -2.22 4.66
CA LEU A 56 2.85 -1.43 4.57
C LEU A 56 2.78 -0.30 5.58
N ARG A 57 3.80 -0.17 6.41
CA ARG A 57 3.87 0.89 7.40
C ARG A 57 4.91 1.92 6.99
N ILE A 58 4.48 3.18 6.94
CA ILE A 58 5.37 4.30 6.61
C ILE A 58 5.17 5.34 7.72
N GLY A 59 6.15 5.44 8.66
CA GLY A 59 6.00 6.30 9.80
C GLY A 59 4.80 5.88 10.64
N LYS A 60 3.89 6.81 10.90
CA LYS A 60 2.67 6.53 11.67
C LYS A 60 1.51 6.12 10.78
N TYR A 61 1.73 6.01 9.48
CA TYR A 61 0.67 5.69 8.54
C TYR A 61 0.75 4.24 8.12
N ARG A 62 -0.41 3.64 7.80
CA ARG A 62 -0.50 2.26 7.35
C ARG A 62 -1.28 2.21 6.05
N PHE A 63 -0.82 1.34 5.16
CA PHE A 63 -1.46 1.13 3.87
C PHE A 63 -1.74 -0.35 3.70
N ILE A 64 -2.92 -0.67 3.20
CA ILE A 64 -3.28 -2.05 2.88
C ILE A 64 -3.29 -2.18 1.37
N TYR A 65 -2.66 -3.23 0.87
CA TYR A 65 -2.65 -3.49 -0.57
C TYR A 65 -2.76 -4.97 -0.85
N LYS A 66 -3.23 -5.27 -2.03
CA LYS A 66 -3.39 -6.64 -2.52
C LYS A 66 -2.47 -6.85 -3.70
N ILE A 67 -1.84 -8.03 -3.75
CA ILE A 67 -1.03 -8.43 -4.91
C ILE A 67 -1.85 -9.44 -5.71
N ASP A 68 -2.17 -9.09 -6.95
CA ASP A 68 -2.85 -9.97 -7.87
C ASP A 68 -1.84 -10.44 -8.90
N SER A 69 -1.32 -11.66 -8.72
CA SER A 69 -0.27 -12.19 -9.59
C SER A 69 -0.79 -12.61 -10.95
N ASP A 70 -2.07 -12.92 -11.05
CA ASP A 70 -2.65 -13.31 -12.35
C ASP A 70 -2.79 -12.10 -13.27
N GLU A 71 -3.26 -10.99 -12.72
CA GLU A 71 -3.44 -9.75 -13.49
C GLU A 71 -2.19 -8.87 -13.46
N ILE A 72 -1.21 -9.23 -12.64
CA ILE A 72 0.03 -8.45 -12.47
C ILE A 72 -0.30 -7.03 -12.02
N ILE A 73 -1.14 -6.93 -10.99
CA ILE A 73 -1.60 -5.65 -10.43
C ILE A 73 -1.37 -5.65 -8.92
N ILE A 74 -0.93 -4.51 -8.41
CA ILE A 74 -0.94 -4.22 -6.98
C ILE A 74 -2.03 -3.19 -6.75
N TYR A 75 -3.03 -3.56 -5.96
CA TYR A 75 -4.16 -2.70 -5.67
C TYR A 75 -4.07 -2.18 -4.25
N VAL A 76 -3.88 -0.87 -4.10
CA VAL A 76 -3.79 -0.23 -2.79
C VAL A 76 -5.20 0.15 -2.36
N SER A 77 -5.71 -0.57 -1.37
CA SER A 77 -7.14 -0.52 -1.04
C SER A 77 -7.45 0.36 0.16
N ASP A 78 -6.50 0.63 1.05
CA ASP A 78 -6.79 1.38 2.26
C ASP A 78 -5.57 2.12 2.76
N ALA A 79 -5.82 3.20 3.50
CA ALA A 79 -4.78 3.99 4.15
C ALA A 79 -5.34 4.60 5.42
N ASP A 80 -4.54 4.60 6.49
CA ASP A 80 -4.97 5.14 7.77
C ASP A 80 -3.77 5.63 8.56
N SER A 81 -3.99 6.63 9.38
CA SER A 81 -2.92 7.23 10.18
C SER A 81 -2.81 6.65 11.58
N ARG A 82 -3.78 5.87 12.06
CA ARG A 82 -3.78 5.42 13.43
C ARG A 82 -3.99 3.93 13.62
N GLY A 83 -3.89 3.19 12.56
CA GLY A 83 -4.05 1.76 12.66
C GLY A 83 -5.46 1.27 12.92
N ASP A 84 -6.46 2.12 12.71
CA ASP A 84 -7.86 1.72 12.87
C ASP A 84 -8.26 0.60 11.92
N ILE A 85 -7.50 0.44 10.86
CA ILE A 85 -7.71 -0.63 9.90
C ILE A 85 -7.48 -2.02 10.50
N TYR A 86 -6.96 -2.08 11.73
CA TYR A 86 -6.74 -3.36 12.40
C TYR A 86 -7.87 -3.75 13.36
N LYS A 87 -8.87 -2.96 13.46
CA LYS A 87 -9.98 -3.25 14.35
C LYS A 87 -10.96 -4.24 13.76
#